data_20299efbcdca8e8697e8badabd2402be
#
_entry.id   20299efbcdca8e8697e8badabd2402be
#
_cell.length_a   1.000
_cell.length_b   1.000
_cell.length_c   1.000
_cell.angle_alpha   90.00
_cell.angle_beta   90.00
_cell.angle_gamma   90.00
#
_symmetry.space_group_name_H-M   'P 1'
#
loop_
_entity.id
_entity.type
_entity.pdbx_description
1 polymer ?
#
loop_
_entity_poly.entity_id
_entity_poly.type
_entity_poly.pdbx_seq_one_letter_code
_entity_poly.pdbx_strand_id
1 'polypeptide(L)'
;MVFIDLEKAYDRVPRDIIWWVLEKKWVTKGYIDVIRNMYEGVVTTIRSPAGETNEFPITVGLHQESTLNPYLFALVMDELTINIQDDVPWCMLFADDIVLVDETREGVNIKLEIWRKALESKGFRISRTKTEYMECKFSNSNNESRGEVKIENQELPKSEHFRYLGSIITTAGEIDTDVAHRIKAGWCKWRSASGVLCDKRIPTRLKGKFYRTAIRPAMLYGTECWTTKKQHVDKMSVAEIRMLRWMCGKTRQDRIRNKCIREWVGVAPIEDKLRENRLRWFGHIQLRPTETVVKRYDVVTVDGSVRGRGRPRLTLTSVINRDMNLFNLTNEMAFNRAVWRRRIHVVDPI
;
A
#
# COMPACT_ATOMS: atom_id res chain seq x y z
N MET A 1 0.14 9.81 14.85
CA MET A 1 0.63 9.71 13.45
C MET A 1 0.07 10.86 12.65
N VAL A 2 0.88 11.49 11.81
CA VAL A 2 0.43 12.47 10.82
C VAL A 2 0.75 11.96 9.44
N PHE A 3 -0.22 12.06 8.54
CA PHE A 3 -0.09 11.72 7.13
C PHE A 3 0.00 13.03 6.35
N ILE A 4 1.19 13.32 5.83
CA ILE A 4 1.45 14.56 5.10
C ILE A 4 1.12 14.35 3.63
N ASP A 5 0.29 15.22 3.07
CA ASP A 5 0.01 15.33 1.63
C ASP A 5 0.72 16.55 1.06
N LEU A 6 1.47 16.37 -0.02
CA LEU A 6 2.14 17.46 -0.72
C LEU A 6 1.27 17.99 -1.86
N GLU A 7 1.13 19.30 -1.96
CA GLU A 7 0.38 19.92 -3.05
C GLU A 7 1.10 19.75 -4.39
N LYS A 8 0.53 18.93 -5.28
CA LYS A 8 1.08 18.71 -6.64
C LYS A 8 2.58 18.39 -6.60
N ALA A 9 2.99 17.42 -5.78
CA ALA A 9 4.38 17.15 -5.45
C ALA A 9 5.28 17.09 -6.71
N TYR A 10 4.89 16.32 -7.72
CA TYR A 10 5.64 16.18 -8.98
C TYR A 10 5.69 17.46 -9.80
N ASP A 11 4.61 18.24 -9.82
CA ASP A 11 4.51 19.47 -10.61
C ASP A 11 5.26 20.66 -9.96
N ARG A 12 5.64 20.52 -8.69
CA ARG A 12 6.29 21.60 -7.93
C ARG A 12 7.79 21.40 -7.70
N VAL A 13 8.38 20.32 -8.17
CA VAL A 13 9.82 20.07 -8.02
C VAL A 13 10.60 21.17 -8.76
N PRO A 14 11.39 22.01 -8.08
CA PRO A 14 12.25 22.98 -8.78
C PRO A 14 13.34 22.24 -9.54
N ARG A 15 13.50 22.56 -10.82
CA ARG A 15 14.47 21.85 -11.68
C ARG A 15 15.92 21.99 -11.21
N ASP A 16 16.26 23.15 -10.64
CA ASP A 16 17.60 23.38 -10.08
C ASP A 16 17.94 22.41 -8.96
N ILE A 17 16.96 22.01 -8.16
CA ILE A 17 17.14 20.99 -7.12
C ILE A 17 17.42 19.63 -7.74
N ILE A 18 16.78 19.28 -8.85
CA ILE A 18 17.06 18.02 -9.55
C ILE A 18 18.53 17.97 -9.98
N TRP A 19 19.01 19.05 -10.60
CA TRP A 19 20.41 19.13 -11.07
C TRP A 19 21.39 19.04 -9.91
N TRP A 20 21.15 19.81 -8.86
CA TRP A 20 21.96 19.78 -7.65
C TRP A 20 22.00 18.40 -7.01
N VAL A 21 20.86 17.70 -6.90
CA VAL A 21 20.80 16.34 -6.33
C VAL A 21 21.56 15.35 -7.19
N LEU A 22 21.42 15.40 -8.51
CA LEU A 22 22.13 14.50 -9.41
C LEU A 22 23.66 14.69 -9.29
N GLU A 23 24.13 15.93 -9.22
CA GLU A 23 25.54 16.25 -8.99
C GLU A 23 26.02 15.71 -7.63
N LYS A 24 25.23 15.91 -6.57
CA LYS A 24 25.54 15.44 -5.22
C LYS A 24 25.58 13.91 -5.11
N LYS A 25 24.77 13.20 -5.90
CA LYS A 25 24.76 11.72 -5.99
C LYS A 25 25.81 11.19 -7.00
N TRP A 26 26.75 12.01 -7.43
CA TRP A 26 27.87 11.64 -8.31
C TRP A 26 27.41 11.08 -9.67
N VAL A 27 26.28 11.52 -10.18
CA VAL A 27 25.84 11.19 -11.55
C VAL A 27 26.78 11.87 -12.54
N THR A 28 27.27 11.15 -13.53
CA THR A 28 28.21 11.71 -14.52
C THR A 28 27.57 12.85 -15.30
N LYS A 29 28.37 13.88 -15.59
CA LYS A 29 27.90 15.11 -16.28
C LYS A 29 27.13 14.80 -17.56
N GLY A 30 27.59 13.82 -18.36
CA GLY A 30 26.92 13.47 -19.61
C GLY A 30 25.47 13.01 -19.42
N TYR A 31 25.18 12.24 -18.34
CA TYR A 31 23.79 11.87 -18.04
C TYR A 31 22.98 13.05 -17.52
N ILE A 32 23.59 13.95 -16.72
CA ILE A 32 22.92 15.15 -16.23
C ILE A 32 22.54 16.04 -17.43
N ASP A 33 23.44 16.22 -18.38
CA ASP A 33 23.21 17.04 -19.59
C ASP A 33 22.09 16.43 -20.46
N VAL A 34 22.07 15.10 -20.63
CA VAL A 34 20.99 14.43 -21.36
C VAL A 34 19.65 14.64 -20.66
N ILE A 35 19.58 14.45 -19.33
CA ILE A 35 18.35 14.66 -18.58
C ILE A 35 17.92 16.14 -18.67
N ARG A 36 18.85 17.09 -18.54
CA ARG A 36 18.59 18.53 -18.64
C ARG A 36 17.99 18.88 -20.01
N ASN A 37 18.56 18.36 -21.09
CA ASN A 37 18.04 18.56 -22.44
C ASN A 37 16.60 18.03 -22.63
N MET A 38 16.21 16.99 -21.91
CA MET A 38 14.81 16.51 -21.94
C MET A 38 13.82 17.52 -21.33
N TYR A 39 14.31 18.45 -20.50
CA TYR A 39 13.50 19.47 -19.81
C TYR A 39 13.64 20.86 -20.42
N GLU A 40 14.56 21.05 -21.36
CA GLU A 40 14.81 22.33 -22.01
C GLU A 40 13.79 22.58 -23.13
N GLY A 41 13.28 23.83 -23.19
CA GLY A 41 12.33 24.22 -24.24
C GLY A 41 10.95 23.54 -24.20
N VAL A 42 10.59 22.86 -23.10
CA VAL A 42 9.32 22.18 -22.99
C VAL A 42 8.17 23.17 -22.91
N VAL A 43 7.21 23.01 -23.82
CA VAL A 43 5.97 23.78 -23.89
C VAL A 43 4.77 22.84 -23.77
N THR A 44 3.63 23.37 -23.34
CA THR A 44 2.36 22.63 -23.27
C THR A 44 1.19 23.48 -23.73
N THR A 45 0.10 22.81 -24.10
CA THR A 45 -1.20 23.42 -24.38
C THR A 45 -2.27 22.76 -23.52
N ILE A 46 -3.32 23.50 -23.18
CA ILE A 46 -4.47 22.95 -22.47
C ILE A 46 -5.62 22.84 -23.46
N ARG A 47 -6.13 21.61 -23.64
CA ARG A 47 -7.33 21.35 -24.43
C ARG A 47 -8.53 21.24 -23.53
N SER A 48 -9.56 22.04 -23.78
CA SER A 48 -10.84 22.03 -23.09
C SER A 48 -12.00 21.96 -24.09
N PRO A 49 -13.22 21.68 -23.65
CA PRO A 49 -14.41 21.76 -24.52
C PRO A 49 -14.62 23.15 -25.16
N ALA A 50 -14.04 24.20 -24.57
CA ALA A 50 -14.12 25.58 -25.07
C ALA A 50 -13.01 25.94 -26.10
N GLY A 51 -12.05 25.03 -26.35
CA GLY A 51 -10.93 25.23 -27.26
C GLY A 51 -9.59 24.86 -26.70
N GLU A 52 -8.54 25.20 -27.41
CA GLU A 52 -7.13 24.93 -27.06
C GLU A 52 -6.40 26.25 -26.78
N THR A 53 -5.56 26.29 -25.76
CA THR A 53 -4.76 27.46 -25.44
C THR A 53 -3.55 27.59 -26.39
N ASN A 54 -2.96 28.78 -26.45
CA ASN A 54 -1.62 28.93 -27.01
C ASN A 54 -0.60 28.12 -26.20
N GLU A 55 0.51 27.76 -26.84
CA GLU A 55 1.65 27.14 -26.19
C GLU A 55 2.23 28.04 -25.10
N PHE A 56 2.54 27.45 -23.94
CA PHE A 56 3.24 28.16 -22.87
C PHE A 56 4.34 27.27 -22.26
N PRO A 57 5.47 27.87 -21.82
CA PRO A 57 6.60 27.10 -21.31
C PRO A 57 6.31 26.50 -19.91
N ILE A 58 6.82 25.30 -19.68
CA ILE A 58 6.85 24.66 -18.36
C ILE A 58 8.27 24.78 -17.82
N THR A 59 8.45 25.54 -16.74
CA THR A 59 9.76 25.82 -16.12
C THR A 59 10.00 25.09 -14.81
N VAL A 60 8.98 24.43 -14.26
CA VAL A 60 9.01 23.74 -12.97
C VAL A 60 8.33 22.38 -13.08
N GLY A 61 8.67 21.48 -12.19
CA GLY A 61 8.07 20.15 -12.11
C GLY A 61 8.74 19.10 -12.99
N LEU A 62 8.34 17.86 -12.72
CA LEU A 62 8.75 16.66 -13.45
C LEU A 62 7.73 16.32 -14.53
N HIS A 63 8.20 15.76 -15.66
CA HIS A 63 7.30 15.30 -16.73
C HIS A 63 6.45 14.13 -16.23
N GLN A 64 5.12 14.27 -16.27
CA GLN A 64 4.22 13.16 -15.94
C GLN A 64 4.39 12.02 -16.95
N GLU A 65 4.17 10.77 -16.51
CA GLU A 65 4.27 9.54 -17.31
C GLU A 65 5.66 9.15 -17.83
N SER A 66 6.72 9.89 -17.52
CA SER A 66 8.09 9.45 -17.80
C SER A 66 8.53 8.37 -16.81
N THR A 67 9.19 7.32 -17.30
CA THR A 67 9.74 6.25 -16.45
C THR A 67 10.87 6.71 -15.53
N LEU A 68 11.53 7.81 -15.85
CA LEU A 68 12.63 8.38 -15.07
C LEU A 68 12.13 9.21 -13.88
N ASN A 69 10.97 9.84 -13.98
CA ASN A 69 10.49 10.80 -13.00
C ASN A 69 10.24 10.26 -11.60
N PRO A 70 9.68 9.05 -11.40
CA PRO A 70 9.57 8.48 -10.06
C PRO A 70 10.94 8.34 -9.38
N TYR A 71 11.97 8.02 -10.16
CA TYR A 71 13.32 7.88 -9.61
C TYR A 71 13.92 9.26 -9.28
N LEU A 72 13.78 10.25 -10.17
CA LEU A 72 14.24 11.64 -9.91
C LEU A 72 13.54 12.23 -8.68
N PHE A 73 12.23 12.02 -8.58
CA PHE A 73 11.46 12.46 -7.41
C PHE A 73 11.96 11.81 -6.12
N ALA A 74 12.16 10.48 -6.14
CA ALA A 74 12.68 9.75 -4.99
C ALA A 74 14.07 10.26 -4.57
N LEU A 75 14.97 10.52 -5.52
CA LEU A 75 16.29 11.09 -5.21
C LEU A 75 16.21 12.49 -4.58
N VAL A 76 15.30 13.34 -5.09
CA VAL A 76 15.07 14.68 -4.54
C VAL A 76 14.55 14.57 -3.12
N MET A 77 13.50 13.77 -2.89
CA MET A 77 12.92 13.60 -1.56
C MET A 77 13.91 13.00 -0.56
N ASP A 78 14.66 11.97 -0.96
CA ASP A 78 15.71 11.36 -0.13
C ASP A 78 16.73 12.42 0.31
N GLU A 79 17.25 13.21 -0.63
CA GLU A 79 18.28 14.20 -0.34
C GLU A 79 17.78 15.38 0.51
N LEU A 80 16.54 15.81 0.32
CA LEU A 80 15.96 16.90 1.09
C LEU A 80 15.64 16.50 2.53
N THR A 81 15.39 15.23 2.75
CA THR A 81 14.88 14.74 4.04
C THR A 81 15.88 13.89 4.83
N ILE A 82 17.02 13.51 4.24
CA ILE A 82 18.03 12.60 4.85
C ILE A 82 18.46 13.02 6.26
N ASN A 83 18.52 14.32 6.55
CA ASN A 83 18.95 14.83 7.85
C ASN A 83 17.81 14.94 8.88
N ILE A 84 16.56 14.70 8.47
CA ILE A 84 15.38 14.83 9.32
C ILE A 84 14.54 13.55 9.37
N GLN A 85 14.96 12.51 8.63
CA GLN A 85 14.31 11.21 8.67
C GLN A 85 14.65 10.49 9.97
N ASP A 86 13.64 10.00 10.65
CA ASP A 86 13.78 9.04 11.72
C ASP A 86 13.77 7.61 11.16
N ASP A 87 14.22 6.65 11.98
CA ASP A 87 14.07 5.23 11.68
C ASP A 87 12.57 4.83 11.61
N VAL A 88 12.27 3.84 10.75
CA VAL A 88 10.92 3.23 10.72
C VAL A 88 10.66 2.52 12.07
N PRO A 89 9.50 2.67 12.68
CA PRO A 89 8.24 3.22 12.14
C PRO A 89 8.03 4.73 12.39
N TRP A 90 8.98 5.43 12.99
CA TRP A 90 8.83 6.83 13.41
C TRP A 90 8.73 7.81 12.24
N CYS A 91 9.32 7.43 11.09
CA CYS A 91 9.14 8.08 9.81
C CYS A 91 8.98 7.01 8.72
N MET A 92 7.94 7.13 7.90
CA MET A 92 7.73 6.28 6.72
C MET A 92 7.57 7.18 5.51
N LEU A 93 8.50 7.05 4.55
CA LEU A 93 8.51 7.83 3.31
C LEU A 93 8.40 6.89 2.11
N PHE A 94 7.42 7.15 1.25
CA PHE A 94 7.26 6.46 -0.01
C PHE A 94 6.76 7.44 -1.08
N ALA A 95 7.65 7.87 -1.96
CA ALA A 95 7.42 8.96 -2.93
C ALA A 95 6.93 10.23 -2.20
N ASP A 96 5.72 10.70 -2.49
CA ASP A 96 5.06 11.84 -1.85
C ASP A 96 4.25 11.49 -0.60
N ASP A 97 4.05 10.20 -0.33
CA ASP A 97 3.36 9.74 0.87
C ASP A 97 4.32 9.75 2.09
N ILE A 98 4.14 10.68 3.00
CA ILE A 98 4.97 10.84 4.20
C ILE A 98 4.13 10.59 5.45
N VAL A 99 4.62 9.71 6.33
CA VAL A 99 3.98 9.45 7.62
C VAL A 99 4.96 9.71 8.75
N LEU A 100 4.60 10.60 9.65
CA LEU A 100 5.36 10.87 10.88
C LEU A 100 4.64 10.26 12.07
N VAL A 101 5.39 9.56 12.91
CA VAL A 101 4.89 8.88 14.09
C VAL A 101 5.61 9.40 15.32
N ASP A 102 4.88 9.58 16.40
CA ASP A 102 5.43 9.87 17.72
C ASP A 102 4.48 9.35 18.80
N GLU A 103 4.99 9.20 20.01
CA GLU A 103 4.21 8.77 21.17
C GLU A 103 3.31 9.88 21.71
N THR A 104 3.68 11.14 21.48
CA THR A 104 2.99 12.34 21.96
C THR A 104 2.52 13.24 20.82
N ARG A 105 1.47 14.02 21.06
CA ARG A 105 1.01 15.04 20.10
C ARG A 105 2.03 16.16 19.93
N GLU A 106 2.70 16.52 21.01
CA GLU A 106 3.75 17.55 20.99
C GLU A 106 4.95 17.09 20.14
N GLY A 107 5.42 15.85 20.31
CA GLY A 107 6.48 15.27 19.48
C GLY A 107 6.10 15.23 17.99
N VAL A 108 4.84 14.88 17.68
CA VAL A 108 4.32 14.95 16.31
C VAL A 108 4.36 16.39 15.78
N ASN A 109 3.95 17.40 16.56
CA ASN A 109 3.97 18.81 16.14
C ASN A 109 5.40 19.29 15.84
N ILE A 110 6.37 18.92 16.70
CA ILE A 110 7.79 19.26 16.51
C ILE A 110 8.30 18.67 15.19
N LYS A 111 8.09 17.36 14.97
CA LYS A 111 8.49 16.69 13.73
C LYS A 111 7.83 17.32 12.51
N LEU A 112 6.54 17.56 12.58
CA LEU A 112 5.78 18.15 11.48
C LEU A 112 6.31 19.54 11.09
N GLU A 113 6.68 20.38 12.07
CA GLU A 113 7.25 21.70 11.82
C GLU A 113 8.66 21.64 11.22
N ILE A 114 9.49 20.66 11.65
CA ILE A 114 10.81 20.41 11.05
C ILE A 114 10.65 20.01 9.57
N TRP A 115 9.75 19.08 9.29
CA TRP A 115 9.47 18.61 7.93
C TRP A 115 8.89 19.73 7.06
N ARG A 116 7.96 20.52 7.61
CA ARG A 116 7.40 21.68 6.91
C ARG A 116 8.48 22.64 6.46
N LYS A 117 9.35 23.07 7.40
CA LYS A 117 10.44 24.02 7.10
C LYS A 117 11.41 23.46 6.06
N ALA A 118 11.77 22.19 6.17
CA ALA A 118 12.69 21.56 5.21
C ALA A 118 12.10 21.51 3.81
N LEU A 119 10.85 21.12 3.66
CA LEU A 119 10.19 21.00 2.34
C LEU A 119 9.81 22.35 1.76
N GLU A 120 9.21 23.26 2.55
CA GLU A 120 8.77 24.56 2.06
C GLU A 120 9.94 25.49 1.70
N SER A 121 11.09 25.38 2.39
CA SER A 121 12.32 26.11 2.02
C SER A 121 12.86 25.71 0.63
N LYS A 122 12.41 24.60 0.09
CA LYS A 122 12.79 24.05 -1.22
C LYS A 122 11.68 24.12 -2.26
N GLY A 123 10.60 24.89 -1.98
CA GLY A 123 9.52 25.15 -2.96
C GLY A 123 8.37 24.13 -2.93
N PHE A 124 8.44 23.09 -2.13
CA PHE A 124 7.28 22.22 -1.87
C PHE A 124 6.25 22.93 -0.99
N ARG A 125 5.03 22.44 -1.01
CA ARG A 125 3.98 22.92 -0.09
C ARG A 125 3.23 21.74 0.51
N ILE A 126 3.02 21.78 1.82
CA ILE A 126 2.17 20.82 2.52
C ILE A 126 0.71 21.23 2.35
N SER A 127 -0.12 20.31 1.92
CA SER A 127 -1.56 20.53 1.83
C SER A 127 -2.18 20.50 3.22
N ARG A 128 -2.56 21.65 3.73
CA ARG A 128 -3.16 21.80 5.07
C ARG A 128 -4.55 21.18 5.17
N THR A 129 -5.24 21.01 4.04
CA THR A 129 -6.60 20.45 4.00
C THR A 129 -6.63 18.94 3.82
N LYS A 130 -5.55 18.36 3.26
CA LYS A 130 -5.45 16.91 3.01
C LYS A 130 -4.49 16.20 3.97
N THR A 131 -3.62 16.95 4.65
CA THR A 131 -2.80 16.41 5.73
C THR A 131 -3.70 16.08 6.91
N GLU A 132 -3.66 14.85 7.37
CA GLU A 132 -4.55 14.32 8.41
C GLU A 132 -3.75 13.82 9.61
N TYR A 133 -4.36 13.91 10.78
CA TYR A 133 -3.83 13.37 12.02
C TYR A 133 -4.65 12.17 12.49
N MET A 134 -3.98 11.10 12.90
CA MET A 134 -4.62 9.91 13.47
C MET A 134 -3.99 9.54 14.81
N GLU A 135 -4.82 9.31 15.81
CA GLU A 135 -4.42 8.90 17.15
C GLU A 135 -4.73 7.41 17.37
N CYS A 136 -3.69 6.60 17.56
CA CYS A 136 -3.84 5.19 17.85
C CYS A 136 -3.64 4.93 19.34
N LYS A 137 -4.69 4.51 20.03
CA LYS A 137 -4.65 4.17 21.47
C LYS A 137 -4.49 2.66 21.63
N PHE A 138 -3.26 2.18 21.81
CA PHE A 138 -2.97 0.75 22.01
C PHE A 138 -2.84 0.36 23.49
N SER A 139 -2.69 1.32 24.39
CA SER A 139 -2.63 1.14 25.84
C SER A 139 -3.79 1.84 26.54
N ASN A 140 -4.19 1.29 27.69
CA ASN A 140 -5.21 1.91 28.56
C ASN A 140 -4.65 3.09 29.40
N SER A 141 -3.53 3.66 29.02
CA SER A 141 -3.01 4.84 29.71
C SER A 141 -3.95 6.01 29.49
N ASN A 142 -4.62 6.44 30.56
CA ASN A 142 -5.50 7.61 30.60
C ASN A 142 -4.76 8.94 30.48
N ASN A 143 -3.53 8.95 29.98
CA ASN A 143 -2.83 10.16 29.63
C ASN A 143 -3.49 10.74 28.37
N GLU A 144 -4.59 11.46 28.56
CA GLU A 144 -5.09 12.37 27.55
C GLU A 144 -4.01 13.46 27.36
N SER A 145 -3.16 13.25 26.37
CA SER A 145 -2.26 14.31 25.92
C SER A 145 -3.13 15.48 25.49
N ARG A 146 -3.17 16.53 26.32
CA ARG A 146 -3.86 17.80 26.03
C ARG A 146 -3.07 18.47 24.91
N GLY A 147 -3.76 18.92 23.88
CA GLY A 147 -3.16 19.66 22.76
C GLY A 147 -3.75 19.24 21.42
N GLU A 148 -3.71 20.14 20.48
CA GLU A 148 -4.14 19.93 19.10
C GLU A 148 -2.91 19.72 18.21
N VAL A 149 -3.04 18.93 17.15
CA VAL A 149 -1.98 18.80 16.14
C VAL A 149 -2.22 19.89 15.08
N LYS A 150 -1.21 20.74 14.87
CA LYS A 150 -1.34 21.95 14.05
C LYS A 150 -0.17 22.09 13.06
N ILE A 151 -0.46 22.69 11.92
CA ILE A 151 0.56 23.27 11.04
C ILE A 151 0.44 24.79 11.20
N GLU A 152 1.51 25.44 11.71
CA GLU A 152 1.47 26.85 12.12
C GLU A 152 0.29 27.11 13.09
N ASN A 153 -0.74 27.83 12.63
CA ASN A 153 -1.93 28.17 13.42
C ASN A 153 -3.18 27.38 13.03
N GLN A 154 -3.07 26.48 12.04
CA GLN A 154 -4.21 25.71 11.55
C GLN A 154 -4.22 24.31 12.14
N GLU A 155 -5.31 23.96 12.81
CA GLU A 155 -5.54 22.61 13.31
C GLU A 155 -5.73 21.61 12.17
N LEU A 156 -5.09 20.45 12.30
CA LEU A 156 -5.24 19.36 11.34
C LEU A 156 -6.51 18.54 11.62
N PRO A 157 -7.22 18.12 10.57
CA PRO A 157 -8.37 17.23 10.72
C PRO A 157 -7.94 15.90 11.34
N LYS A 158 -8.66 15.49 12.40
CA LYS A 158 -8.48 14.19 13.03
C LYS A 158 -9.25 13.13 12.24
N SER A 159 -8.55 12.08 11.80
CA SER A 159 -9.12 10.96 11.07
C SER A 159 -9.14 9.69 11.92
N GLU A 160 -10.18 8.87 11.78
CA GLU A 160 -10.26 7.54 12.39
C GLU A 160 -9.62 6.45 11.53
N HIS A 161 -9.42 6.74 10.27
CA HIS A 161 -8.81 5.83 9.30
C HIS A 161 -8.08 6.62 8.22
N PHE A 162 -6.99 6.07 7.73
CA PHE A 162 -6.22 6.66 6.64
C PHE A 162 -5.86 5.61 5.59
N ARG A 163 -5.84 6.02 4.33
CA ARG A 163 -5.42 5.15 3.23
C ARG A 163 -3.96 5.38 2.91
N TYR A 164 -3.10 4.44 3.34
CA TYR A 164 -1.66 4.48 3.09
C TYR A 164 -1.26 3.35 2.13
N LEU A 165 -0.58 3.69 1.03
CA LEU A 165 -0.14 2.75 -0.02
C LEU A 165 -1.25 1.78 -0.47
N GLY A 166 -2.47 2.29 -0.52
CA GLY A 166 -3.64 1.53 -0.95
C GLY A 166 -4.29 0.65 0.13
N SER A 167 -3.71 0.47 1.32
CA SER A 167 -4.34 -0.19 2.48
C SER A 167 -4.97 0.82 3.43
N ILE A 168 -6.03 0.42 4.11
CA ILE A 168 -6.69 1.26 5.11
C ILE A 168 -6.14 0.92 6.49
N ILE A 169 -5.51 1.90 7.13
CA ILE A 169 -5.06 1.85 8.52
C ILE A 169 -6.14 2.50 9.39
N THR A 170 -6.48 1.88 10.51
CA THR A 170 -7.48 2.39 11.47
C THR A 170 -6.85 2.66 12.83
N THR A 171 -7.43 3.55 13.60
CA THR A 171 -7.00 3.87 14.98
C THR A 171 -6.94 2.65 15.91
N ALA A 172 -7.82 1.66 15.69
CA ALA A 172 -7.88 0.42 16.45
C ALA A 172 -6.94 -0.69 15.91
N GLY A 173 -6.29 -0.48 14.76
CA GLY A 173 -5.48 -1.50 14.09
C GLY A 173 -6.30 -2.69 13.57
N GLU A 174 -7.61 -2.54 13.39
CA GLU A 174 -8.48 -3.58 12.84
C GLU A 174 -8.46 -3.57 11.31
N ILE A 175 -8.56 -4.77 10.71
CA ILE A 175 -8.49 -4.95 9.25
C ILE A 175 -9.86 -5.02 8.56
N ASP A 176 -10.98 -4.90 9.29
CA ASP A 176 -12.34 -5.06 8.75
C ASP A 176 -12.64 -4.07 7.61
N THR A 177 -12.23 -2.82 7.76
CA THR A 177 -12.37 -1.77 6.76
C THR A 177 -11.51 -2.02 5.53
N ASP A 178 -10.27 -2.51 5.73
CA ASP A 178 -9.37 -2.84 4.63
C ASP A 178 -9.88 -4.06 3.85
N VAL A 179 -10.41 -5.10 4.53
CA VAL A 179 -11.08 -6.24 3.87
C VAL A 179 -12.24 -5.76 2.98
N ALA A 180 -13.09 -4.86 3.49
CA ALA A 180 -14.19 -4.31 2.71
C ALA A 180 -13.68 -3.50 1.51
N HIS A 181 -12.61 -2.72 1.70
CA HIS A 181 -11.96 -1.95 0.64
C HIS A 181 -11.40 -2.87 -0.47
N ARG A 182 -10.73 -3.97 -0.11
CA ARG A 182 -10.20 -4.94 -1.09
C ARG A 182 -11.30 -5.64 -1.87
N ILE A 183 -12.38 -6.02 -1.20
CA ILE A 183 -13.55 -6.57 -1.87
C ILE A 183 -14.14 -5.55 -2.86
N LYS A 184 -14.26 -4.27 -2.46
CA LYS A 184 -14.72 -3.19 -3.34
C LYS A 184 -13.81 -3.00 -4.54
N ALA A 185 -12.48 -3.01 -4.34
CA ALA A 185 -11.50 -2.91 -5.42
C ALA A 185 -11.63 -4.07 -6.43
N GLY A 186 -11.81 -5.30 -5.94
CA GLY A 186 -12.10 -6.46 -6.78
C GLY A 186 -13.37 -6.28 -7.60
N TRP A 187 -14.46 -5.81 -6.99
CA TRP A 187 -15.70 -5.51 -7.70
C TRP A 187 -15.57 -4.39 -8.73
N CYS A 188 -14.79 -3.34 -8.45
CA CYS A 188 -14.53 -2.29 -9.43
C CYS A 188 -13.85 -2.86 -10.68
N LYS A 189 -12.78 -3.66 -10.51
CA LYS A 189 -12.09 -4.34 -11.61
C LYS A 189 -13.00 -5.32 -12.34
N TRP A 190 -13.84 -6.04 -11.61
CA TRP A 190 -14.79 -6.98 -12.20
C TRP A 190 -15.84 -6.25 -13.06
N ARG A 191 -16.41 -5.15 -12.56
CA ARG A 191 -17.42 -4.35 -13.29
C ARG A 191 -16.85 -3.71 -14.55
N SER A 192 -15.62 -3.20 -14.52
CA SER A 192 -14.98 -2.61 -15.70
C SER A 192 -14.77 -3.63 -16.83
N ALA A 193 -14.74 -4.92 -16.51
CA ALA A 193 -14.60 -6.01 -17.47
C ALA A 193 -15.87 -6.85 -17.65
N SER A 194 -17.03 -6.40 -17.13
CA SER A 194 -18.27 -7.19 -17.13
C SER A 194 -18.75 -7.56 -18.52
N GLY A 195 -18.55 -6.70 -19.52
CA GLY A 195 -18.88 -6.99 -20.91
C GLY A 195 -18.20 -8.25 -21.46
N VAL A 196 -16.94 -8.49 -21.06
CA VAL A 196 -16.17 -9.69 -21.42
C VAL A 196 -16.51 -10.86 -20.48
N LEU A 197 -16.55 -10.59 -19.17
CA LEU A 197 -16.74 -11.64 -18.16
C LEU A 197 -18.14 -12.28 -18.20
N CYS A 198 -19.15 -11.53 -18.61
CA CYS A 198 -20.53 -12.03 -18.71
C CYS A 198 -20.91 -12.51 -20.13
N ASP A 199 -20.07 -12.29 -21.13
CA ASP A 199 -20.34 -12.74 -22.51
C ASP A 199 -20.33 -14.29 -22.58
N LYS A 200 -21.45 -14.88 -23.02
CA LYS A 200 -21.60 -16.34 -23.13
C LYS A 200 -20.68 -16.97 -24.18
N ARG A 201 -20.23 -16.18 -25.17
CA ARG A 201 -19.35 -16.67 -26.26
C ARG A 201 -17.91 -16.89 -25.80
N ILE A 202 -17.51 -16.24 -24.69
CA ILE A 202 -16.14 -16.35 -24.14
C ILE A 202 -16.04 -17.60 -23.27
N PRO A 203 -15.05 -18.49 -23.52
CA PRO A 203 -14.83 -19.68 -22.71
C PRO A 203 -14.61 -19.35 -21.23
N THR A 204 -15.23 -20.12 -20.33
CA THR A 204 -15.12 -19.89 -18.86
C THR A 204 -13.69 -19.94 -18.36
N ARG A 205 -12.84 -20.77 -18.96
CA ARG A 205 -11.39 -20.86 -18.64
C ARG A 205 -10.66 -19.55 -18.94
N LEU A 206 -10.98 -18.87 -20.05
CA LEU A 206 -10.38 -17.58 -20.40
C LEU A 206 -10.83 -16.48 -19.43
N LYS A 207 -12.11 -16.48 -19.05
CA LYS A 207 -12.62 -15.60 -17.98
C LYS A 207 -11.90 -15.85 -16.66
N GLY A 208 -11.63 -17.11 -16.31
CA GLY A 208 -10.86 -17.49 -15.15
C GLY A 208 -9.42 -16.99 -15.20
N LYS A 209 -8.76 -17.03 -16.36
CA LYS A 209 -7.43 -16.44 -16.55
C LYS A 209 -7.48 -14.94 -16.27
N PHE A 210 -8.46 -14.21 -16.80
CA PHE A 210 -8.64 -12.79 -16.55
C PHE A 210 -8.87 -12.51 -15.05
N TYR A 211 -9.72 -13.30 -14.38
CA TYR A 211 -9.94 -13.18 -12.94
C TYR A 211 -8.62 -13.33 -12.15
N ARG A 212 -7.82 -14.35 -12.46
CA ARG A 212 -6.54 -14.62 -11.80
C ARG A 212 -5.51 -13.51 -12.00
N THR A 213 -5.50 -12.86 -13.15
CA THR A 213 -4.47 -11.87 -13.51
C THR A 213 -4.87 -10.42 -13.16
N ALA A 214 -6.16 -10.09 -13.16
CA ALA A 214 -6.61 -8.70 -12.99
C ALA A 214 -7.43 -8.47 -11.72
N ILE A 215 -8.35 -9.38 -11.37
CA ILE A 215 -9.30 -9.16 -10.28
C ILE A 215 -8.76 -9.68 -8.94
N ARG A 216 -8.34 -10.94 -8.91
CA ARG A 216 -7.79 -11.57 -7.70
C ARG A 216 -6.60 -10.81 -7.10
N PRO A 217 -5.62 -10.31 -7.88
CA PRO A 217 -4.54 -9.49 -7.32
C PRO A 217 -5.03 -8.21 -6.65
N ALA A 218 -6.07 -7.56 -7.17
CA ALA A 218 -6.66 -6.38 -6.52
C ALA A 218 -7.31 -6.71 -5.16
N MET A 219 -7.89 -7.90 -5.03
CA MET A 219 -8.45 -8.39 -3.77
C MET A 219 -7.37 -8.82 -2.77
N LEU A 220 -6.24 -9.34 -3.25
CA LEU A 220 -5.18 -9.90 -2.43
C LEU A 220 -4.04 -8.93 -2.11
N TYR A 221 -4.07 -7.70 -2.61
CA TYR A 221 -3.01 -6.72 -2.37
C TYR A 221 -2.92 -6.34 -0.89
N GLY A 222 -1.73 -6.43 -0.29
CA GLY A 222 -1.47 -6.09 1.11
C GLY A 222 -2.00 -7.10 2.14
N THR A 223 -2.60 -8.22 1.68
CA THR A 223 -3.23 -9.20 2.58
C THR A 223 -2.23 -10.11 3.30
N GLU A 224 -1.00 -10.10 2.89
CA GLU A 224 0.10 -10.90 3.47
C GLU A 224 0.40 -10.55 4.92
N CYS A 225 0.15 -9.29 5.31
CA CYS A 225 0.36 -8.79 6.68
C CYS A 225 -0.89 -8.91 7.58
N TRP A 226 -2.00 -9.45 7.06
CA TRP A 226 -3.25 -9.47 7.80
C TRP A 226 -3.33 -10.59 8.84
N THR A 227 -3.76 -10.23 10.04
CA THR A 227 -4.22 -11.17 11.06
C THR A 227 -5.65 -11.63 10.77
N THR A 228 -5.83 -12.48 9.75
CA THR A 228 -7.16 -12.85 9.25
C THR A 228 -7.95 -13.70 10.24
N LYS A 229 -9.10 -13.19 10.67
CA LYS A 229 -10.15 -13.98 11.35
C LYS A 229 -10.96 -14.77 10.29
N LYS A 230 -11.65 -15.84 10.72
CA LYS A 230 -12.50 -16.63 9.81
C LYS A 230 -13.52 -15.77 9.06
N GLN A 231 -14.16 -14.83 9.74
CA GLN A 231 -15.14 -13.92 9.14
C GLN A 231 -14.59 -13.10 7.96
N HIS A 232 -13.29 -12.70 8.00
CA HIS A 232 -12.65 -11.98 6.92
C HIS A 232 -12.49 -12.85 5.67
N VAL A 233 -12.03 -14.08 5.89
CA VAL A 233 -11.89 -15.08 4.83
C VAL A 233 -13.24 -15.42 4.22
N ASP A 234 -14.28 -15.60 5.05
CA ASP A 234 -15.64 -15.87 4.59
C ASP A 234 -16.20 -14.71 3.74
N LYS A 235 -16.01 -13.44 4.17
CA LYS A 235 -16.43 -12.26 3.39
C LYS A 235 -15.77 -12.26 2.00
N MET A 236 -14.46 -12.50 1.93
CA MET A 236 -13.73 -12.55 0.66
C MET A 236 -14.16 -13.72 -0.22
N SER A 237 -14.36 -14.91 0.36
CA SER A 237 -14.83 -16.10 -0.35
C SER A 237 -16.24 -15.93 -0.91
N VAL A 238 -17.14 -15.25 -0.17
CA VAL A 238 -18.48 -14.92 -0.65
C VAL A 238 -18.42 -13.94 -1.83
N ALA A 239 -17.55 -12.93 -1.76
CA ALA A 239 -17.37 -11.99 -2.87
C ALA A 239 -16.83 -12.71 -4.12
N GLU A 240 -15.77 -13.53 -3.95
CA GLU A 240 -15.20 -14.35 -5.01
C GLU A 240 -16.25 -15.21 -5.70
N ILE A 241 -16.95 -16.04 -4.94
CA ILE A 241 -17.87 -17.01 -5.56
C ILE A 241 -19.06 -16.34 -6.26
N ARG A 242 -19.48 -15.14 -5.81
CA ARG A 242 -20.47 -14.34 -6.52
C ARG A 242 -19.96 -13.91 -7.89
N MET A 243 -18.72 -13.41 -7.98
CA MET A 243 -18.08 -13.01 -9.25
C MET A 243 -17.98 -14.22 -10.20
N LEU A 244 -17.49 -15.37 -9.69
CA LEU A 244 -17.32 -16.59 -10.49
C LEU A 244 -18.66 -17.15 -11.00
N ARG A 245 -19.71 -17.13 -10.17
CA ARG A 245 -21.06 -17.57 -10.58
C ARG A 245 -21.59 -16.71 -11.72
N TRP A 246 -21.46 -15.40 -11.64
CA TRP A 246 -21.93 -14.49 -12.71
C TRP A 246 -21.15 -14.73 -14.01
N MET A 247 -19.84 -14.99 -13.94
CA MET A 247 -19.04 -15.37 -15.11
C MET A 247 -19.53 -16.66 -15.77
N CYS A 248 -20.10 -17.59 -15.01
CA CYS A 248 -20.70 -18.83 -15.51
C CYS A 248 -22.18 -18.68 -15.89
N GLY A 249 -22.78 -17.50 -15.72
CA GLY A 249 -24.24 -17.33 -15.91
C GLY A 249 -25.08 -18.13 -14.90
N LYS A 250 -24.53 -18.36 -13.68
CA LYS A 250 -25.14 -19.18 -12.62
C LYS A 250 -25.48 -18.33 -11.40
N THR A 251 -26.59 -18.70 -10.75
CA THR A 251 -27.07 -18.07 -9.52
C THR A 251 -26.99 -19.05 -8.33
N ARG A 252 -27.39 -18.62 -7.15
CA ARG A 252 -27.53 -19.51 -5.99
C ARG A 252 -28.70 -20.48 -6.14
N GLN A 253 -29.72 -20.14 -6.93
CA GLN A 253 -30.91 -20.97 -7.18
C GLN A 253 -30.58 -22.23 -7.98
N ASP A 254 -29.51 -22.18 -8.81
CA ASP A 254 -29.03 -23.36 -9.56
C ASP A 254 -28.48 -24.47 -8.66
N ARG A 255 -28.30 -24.24 -7.36
CA ARG A 255 -27.81 -25.21 -6.34
C ARG A 255 -26.50 -25.92 -6.71
N ILE A 256 -25.68 -25.35 -7.59
CA ILE A 256 -24.38 -25.91 -7.98
C ILE A 256 -23.36 -25.65 -6.87
N ARG A 257 -22.57 -26.68 -6.51
CA ARG A 257 -21.52 -26.57 -5.47
C ARG A 257 -20.46 -25.55 -5.90
N ASN A 258 -19.97 -24.76 -4.95
CA ASN A 258 -18.92 -23.76 -5.20
C ASN A 258 -17.63 -24.38 -5.79
N LYS A 259 -17.31 -25.62 -5.40
CA LYS A 259 -16.19 -26.39 -5.94
C LYS A 259 -16.30 -26.54 -7.46
N CYS A 260 -17.47 -26.98 -7.96
CA CYS A 260 -17.72 -27.14 -9.39
C CYS A 260 -17.59 -25.81 -10.16
N ILE A 261 -18.11 -24.70 -9.60
CA ILE A 261 -17.94 -23.39 -10.21
C ILE A 261 -16.47 -23.02 -10.35
N ARG A 262 -15.65 -23.26 -9.33
CA ARG A 262 -14.20 -23.01 -9.36
C ARG A 262 -13.48 -23.90 -10.38
N GLU A 263 -13.83 -25.16 -10.48
CA GLU A 263 -13.29 -26.10 -11.46
C GLU A 263 -13.62 -25.66 -12.89
N TRP A 264 -14.86 -25.23 -13.19
CA TRP A 264 -15.24 -24.75 -14.52
C TRP A 264 -14.46 -23.50 -14.93
N VAL A 265 -14.25 -22.59 -13.99
CA VAL A 265 -13.54 -21.34 -14.22
C VAL A 265 -12.00 -21.55 -14.17
N GLY A 266 -11.53 -22.62 -13.53
CA GLY A 266 -10.11 -22.89 -13.31
C GLY A 266 -9.49 -21.94 -12.28
N VAL A 267 -10.12 -21.82 -11.10
CA VAL A 267 -9.70 -20.88 -10.06
C VAL A 267 -9.63 -21.60 -8.71
N ALA A 268 -8.47 -21.56 -8.07
CA ALA A 268 -8.31 -22.02 -6.70
C ALA A 268 -9.03 -21.10 -5.70
N PRO A 269 -9.49 -21.61 -4.54
CA PRO A 269 -10.13 -20.79 -3.52
C PRO A 269 -9.28 -19.59 -3.10
N ILE A 270 -9.89 -18.42 -2.92
CA ILE A 270 -9.18 -17.21 -2.48
C ILE A 270 -8.55 -17.39 -1.10
N GLU A 271 -9.14 -18.21 -0.24
CA GLU A 271 -8.60 -18.57 1.07
C GLU A 271 -7.21 -19.22 0.95
N ASP A 272 -7.04 -20.15 0.01
CA ASP A 272 -5.77 -20.84 -0.20
C ASP A 272 -4.73 -19.88 -0.78
N LYS A 273 -5.15 -18.95 -1.62
CA LYS A 273 -4.29 -17.89 -2.16
C LYS A 273 -3.89 -16.83 -1.11
N LEU A 274 -4.75 -16.54 -0.15
CA LEU A 274 -4.41 -15.73 1.02
C LEU A 274 -3.30 -16.38 1.85
N ARG A 275 -3.41 -17.70 2.11
CA ARG A 275 -2.38 -18.47 2.81
C ARG A 275 -1.07 -18.49 2.01
N GLU A 276 -1.14 -18.77 0.72
CA GLU A 276 0.04 -18.75 -0.17
C GLU A 276 0.76 -17.41 -0.11
N ASN A 277 0.05 -16.28 -0.21
CA ASN A 277 0.65 -14.95 -0.17
C ASN A 277 1.32 -14.68 1.18
N ARG A 278 0.65 -15.01 2.29
CA ARG A 278 1.21 -14.82 3.64
C ARG A 278 2.46 -15.67 3.87
N LEU A 279 2.42 -16.94 3.48
CA LEU A 279 3.60 -17.81 3.59
C LEU A 279 4.73 -17.39 2.65
N ARG A 280 4.41 -16.87 1.47
CA ARG A 280 5.40 -16.30 0.53
C ARG A 280 6.10 -15.11 1.16
N TRP A 281 5.35 -14.19 1.76
CA TRP A 281 5.87 -13.04 2.48
C TRP A 281 6.71 -13.45 3.68
N PHE A 282 6.22 -14.39 4.49
CA PHE A 282 6.98 -14.94 5.61
C PHE A 282 8.33 -15.50 5.17
N GLY A 283 8.37 -16.36 4.15
CA GLY A 283 9.62 -16.90 3.62
C GLY A 283 10.56 -15.81 3.09
N HIS A 284 10.00 -14.72 2.53
CA HIS A 284 10.79 -13.56 2.11
C HIS A 284 11.44 -12.84 3.31
N ILE A 285 10.68 -12.65 4.40
CA ILE A 285 11.20 -12.04 5.64
C ILE A 285 12.29 -12.89 6.25
N GLN A 286 12.12 -14.22 6.31
CA GLN A 286 13.11 -15.12 6.91
C GLN A 286 14.50 -15.04 6.25
N LEU A 287 14.53 -14.76 4.96
CA LEU A 287 15.76 -14.60 4.18
C LEU A 287 16.43 -13.23 4.32
N ARG A 288 15.81 -12.27 5.00
CA ARG A 288 16.37 -10.92 5.19
C ARG A 288 17.35 -10.90 6.38
N PRO A 289 18.38 -10.03 6.33
CA PRO A 289 19.23 -9.76 7.50
C PRO A 289 18.43 -9.31 8.72
N THR A 290 18.93 -9.57 9.91
CA THR A 290 18.26 -9.23 11.18
C THR A 290 18.06 -7.74 11.39
N GLU A 291 18.94 -6.92 10.81
CA GLU A 291 18.90 -5.46 10.91
C GLU A 291 17.81 -4.83 10.04
N THR A 292 17.21 -5.60 9.13
CA THR A 292 16.17 -5.05 8.23
C THR A 292 14.92 -4.67 9.02
N VAL A 293 14.36 -3.51 8.67
CA VAL A 293 13.15 -2.95 9.29
C VAL A 293 12.02 -3.98 9.40
N VAL A 294 11.83 -4.81 8.37
CA VAL A 294 10.78 -5.83 8.33
C VAL A 294 10.94 -6.90 9.42
N LYS A 295 12.17 -7.20 9.86
CA LYS A 295 12.41 -8.13 10.98
C LYS A 295 12.30 -7.49 12.35
N ARG A 296 12.52 -6.17 12.44
CA ARG A 296 12.41 -5.45 13.72
C ARG A 296 10.99 -5.51 14.28
N TYR A 297 9.94 -5.60 13.45
CA TYR A 297 8.56 -5.67 13.95
C TYR A 297 8.26 -6.91 14.81
N ASP A 298 8.95 -8.04 14.57
CA ASP A 298 8.79 -9.26 15.38
C ASP A 298 9.31 -9.09 16.82
N VAL A 299 10.19 -8.11 17.04
CA VAL A 299 10.85 -7.83 18.32
C VAL A 299 10.22 -6.66 19.06
N VAL A 300 9.35 -5.88 18.40
CA VAL A 300 8.67 -4.75 19.03
C VAL A 300 7.71 -5.27 20.09
N THR A 301 8.10 -5.16 21.34
CA THR A 301 7.22 -5.37 22.51
C THR A 301 6.62 -4.03 22.89
N VAL A 302 5.30 -3.96 22.98
CA VAL A 302 4.65 -2.78 23.55
C VAL A 302 4.75 -2.87 25.06
N ASP A 303 5.64 -2.08 25.65
CA ASP A 303 5.82 -2.01 27.10
C ASP A 303 4.50 -1.56 27.76
N GLY A 304 4.14 -2.20 28.87
CA GLY A 304 2.93 -1.88 29.61
C GLY A 304 1.64 -2.52 29.11
N SER A 305 1.67 -3.34 28.08
CA SER A 305 0.47 -4.07 27.65
C SER A 305 0.16 -5.21 28.61
N VAL A 306 -0.71 -4.94 29.60
CA VAL A 306 -1.25 -5.99 30.49
C VAL A 306 -2.22 -6.87 29.69
N ARG A 307 -1.92 -8.16 29.61
CA ARG A 307 -2.86 -9.14 29.01
C ARG A 307 -4.15 -9.18 29.82
N GLY A 308 -5.24 -8.74 29.21
CA GLY A 308 -6.56 -8.86 29.82
C GLY A 308 -6.98 -10.31 30.01
N ARG A 309 -7.91 -10.58 30.97
CA ARG A 309 -8.55 -11.89 31.12
C ARG A 309 -9.39 -12.20 29.87
N GLY A 310 -9.19 -13.36 29.27
CA GLY A 310 -9.98 -13.82 28.14
C GLY A 310 -9.14 -14.50 27.05
N ARG A 311 -9.78 -14.77 25.90
CA ARG A 311 -9.11 -15.40 24.76
C ARG A 311 -8.02 -14.46 24.21
N PRO A 312 -6.78 -14.94 24.04
CA PRO A 312 -5.70 -14.13 23.48
C PRO A 312 -6.08 -13.53 22.11
N ARG A 313 -5.67 -12.29 21.87
CA ARG A 313 -5.82 -11.67 20.53
C ARG A 313 -5.06 -12.50 19.49
N LEU A 314 -5.66 -12.65 18.32
CA LEU A 314 -5.03 -13.32 17.19
C LEU A 314 -3.85 -12.45 16.72
N THR A 315 -2.65 -13.03 16.62
CA THR A 315 -1.46 -12.39 16.11
C THR A 315 -1.12 -12.90 14.71
N LEU A 316 -0.34 -12.13 13.93
CA LEU A 316 0.12 -12.56 12.62
C LEU A 316 0.94 -13.86 12.72
N THR A 317 1.83 -13.95 13.70
CA THR A 317 2.63 -15.14 13.99
C THR A 317 1.75 -16.38 14.26
N SER A 318 0.66 -16.23 15.04
CA SER A 318 -0.26 -17.34 15.29
C SER A 318 -1.00 -17.80 14.03
N VAL A 319 -1.31 -16.87 13.13
CA VAL A 319 -1.93 -17.19 11.83
C VAL A 319 -0.93 -17.89 10.90
N ILE A 320 0.31 -17.40 10.83
CA ILE A 320 1.39 -18.03 10.05
C ILE A 320 1.66 -19.45 10.54
N ASN A 321 1.81 -19.66 11.85
CA ASN A 321 2.04 -20.99 12.42
C ASN A 321 0.90 -21.96 12.10
N ARG A 322 -0.36 -21.50 12.16
CA ARG A 322 -1.51 -22.30 11.73
C ARG A 322 -1.43 -22.68 10.25
N ASP A 323 -1.08 -21.72 9.39
CA ASP A 323 -0.95 -21.96 7.96
C ASP A 323 0.22 -22.90 7.64
N MET A 324 1.35 -22.77 8.34
CA MET A 324 2.50 -23.67 8.22
C MET A 324 2.13 -25.11 8.60
N ASN A 325 1.40 -25.29 9.71
CA ASN A 325 0.94 -26.61 10.14
C ASN A 325 0.03 -27.27 9.10
N LEU A 326 -0.85 -26.51 8.44
CA LEU A 326 -1.72 -27.03 7.38
C LEU A 326 -0.94 -27.54 6.14
N PHE A 327 0.23 -26.97 5.86
CA PHE A 327 1.09 -27.37 4.75
C PHE A 327 2.27 -28.27 5.18
N ASN A 328 2.31 -28.69 6.45
CA ASN A 328 3.43 -29.45 7.03
C ASN A 328 4.80 -28.78 6.76
N LEU A 329 4.88 -27.47 7.06
CA LEU A 329 6.08 -26.66 6.86
C LEU A 329 6.79 -26.42 8.20
N THR A 330 8.13 -26.33 8.13
CA THR A 330 8.99 -25.90 9.26
C THR A 330 9.64 -24.57 8.93
N ASN A 331 10.07 -23.81 9.95
CA ASN A 331 10.79 -22.55 9.77
C ASN A 331 12.08 -22.74 8.95
N GLU A 332 12.77 -23.86 9.10
CA GLU A 332 14.01 -24.18 8.40
C GLU A 332 13.80 -24.30 6.89
N MET A 333 12.64 -24.78 6.45
CA MET A 333 12.31 -24.88 5.02
C MET A 333 12.26 -23.50 4.34
N ALA A 334 11.98 -22.42 5.09
CA ALA A 334 11.93 -21.08 4.54
C ALA A 334 13.30 -20.59 4.01
N PHE A 335 14.40 -21.12 4.54
CA PHE A 335 15.75 -20.79 4.08
C PHE A 335 16.07 -21.41 2.71
N ASN A 336 15.37 -22.45 2.28
CA ASN A 336 15.48 -22.98 0.93
C ASN A 336 14.35 -22.45 0.05
N ARG A 337 14.63 -21.35 -0.66
CA ARG A 337 13.65 -20.64 -1.49
C ARG A 337 12.93 -21.52 -2.53
N ALA A 338 13.63 -22.49 -3.13
CA ALA A 338 13.05 -23.36 -4.15
C ALA A 338 12.07 -24.36 -3.54
N VAL A 339 12.48 -25.02 -2.44
CA VAL A 339 11.63 -25.93 -1.69
C VAL A 339 10.42 -25.21 -1.13
N TRP A 340 10.64 -24.06 -0.50
CA TRP A 340 9.57 -23.23 0.09
C TRP A 340 8.51 -22.87 -0.93
N ARG A 341 8.91 -22.25 -2.06
CA ARG A 341 7.98 -21.85 -3.12
C ARG A 341 7.17 -23.00 -3.68
N ARG A 342 7.78 -24.15 -3.88
CA ARG A 342 7.08 -25.33 -4.38
C ARG A 342 6.06 -25.88 -3.38
N ARG A 343 6.38 -25.85 -2.08
CA ARG A 343 5.52 -26.36 -1.00
C ARG A 343 4.31 -25.46 -0.73
N ILE A 344 4.48 -24.16 -0.77
CA ILE A 344 3.40 -23.21 -0.52
C ILE A 344 2.51 -22.96 -1.74
N HIS A 345 2.95 -23.35 -2.92
CA HIS A 345 2.26 -23.06 -4.17
C HIS A 345 0.93 -23.81 -4.27
N VAL A 346 -0.15 -23.06 -4.41
CA VAL A 346 -1.50 -23.57 -4.65
C VAL A 346 -1.80 -23.48 -6.15
N VAL A 347 -1.97 -24.64 -6.78
CA VAL A 347 -2.25 -24.71 -8.22
C VAL A 347 -3.72 -24.33 -8.48
N ASP A 348 -3.92 -23.44 -9.45
CA ASP A 348 -5.27 -23.20 -9.98
C ASP A 348 -5.70 -24.43 -10.81
N PRO A 349 -6.95 -24.93 -10.70
CA PRO A 349 -7.42 -26.09 -11.48
C PRO A 349 -7.30 -25.85 -12.98
N ILE A 350 -6.80 -26.89 -13.68
CA ILE A 350 -6.61 -26.84 -15.15
C ILE A 350 -7.94 -27.05 -15.87
#